data_f9aa7aa76b2cd3f92a624d23f0795c20
#
_entry.id   f9aa7aa76b2cd3f92a624d23f0795c20
#
_cell.length_a   1.000
_cell.length_b   1.000
_cell.length_c   1.000
_cell.angle_alpha   90.00
_cell.angle_beta   90.00
_cell.angle_gamma   90.00
#
_symmetry.space_group_name_H-M   'P 1'
#
loop_
_entity.id
_entity.type
_entity.pdbx_description
1 polymer ?
#
loop_
_entity_poly.entity_id
_entity_poly.type
_entity_poly.pdbx_seq_one_letter_code
_entity_poly.pdbx_strand_id
1 'polypeptide(L)'
;MKGEHVHILEKDSIPGGACDGYKFENVGYVMRGGREMDNHFEVMWDLFHSIPSIETEGVSVLDEYYWLNKEDPNYSLCRATVNRGQDAHTDGKFDISDKGAMEIMKLFFTPNEELQDKRITDFFDDEVFNSNFWLYWRTMFAFENWHSALEMKLYIQRYIHHIGGLPDFKALRFTKYNQYESMILPMIEYLKGFGVQFHYGVQVVNVEFDCTTARKLAKRIDIIRDGKEDAIDLTENDLVFITNGGCVENSSRGSQNEPAPYNTEIKPGGGWDMWRKIAAQDPSFGHPDKFCYDPEQTNWMSATVETLDQRIIPYIKNICKRDPFTGHVVTG
;
A
#
# COMPACT_ATOMS: atom_id res chain seq x y z
N MET A 1 -27.94 -5.86 3.16
CA MET A 1 -28.20 -4.50 2.58
C MET A 1 -28.37 -4.70 1.08
N LYS A 2 -29.28 -3.97 0.42
CA LYS A 2 -29.36 -3.99 -1.04
C LYS A 2 -28.35 -3.05 -1.63
N GLY A 3 -27.77 -3.36 -2.79
CA GLY A 3 -26.76 -2.52 -3.43
C GLY A 3 -27.24 -1.10 -3.73
N GLU A 4 -28.52 -0.91 -4.08
CA GLU A 4 -29.12 0.40 -4.31
C GLU A 4 -29.08 1.35 -3.11
N HIS A 5 -28.81 0.84 -1.91
CA HIS A 5 -28.62 1.60 -0.68
C HIS A 5 -27.14 1.78 -0.30
N VAL A 6 -26.23 1.38 -1.17
CA VAL A 6 -24.77 1.54 -0.95
C VAL A 6 -24.26 2.62 -1.90
N HIS A 7 -23.72 3.69 -1.31
CA HIS A 7 -23.17 4.82 -2.04
C HIS A 7 -21.67 4.93 -1.75
N ILE A 8 -20.84 4.98 -2.77
CA ILE A 8 -19.40 5.17 -2.68
C ILE A 8 -19.08 6.57 -3.20
N LEU A 9 -18.52 7.40 -2.34
CA LEU A 9 -18.10 8.77 -2.68
C LEU A 9 -16.62 8.76 -2.99
N GLU A 10 -16.25 9.11 -4.20
CA GLU A 10 -14.87 9.11 -4.67
C GLU A 10 -14.54 10.48 -5.29
N LYS A 11 -13.43 11.04 -4.87
CA LYS A 11 -12.94 12.33 -5.36
C LYS A 11 -12.42 12.24 -6.80
N ASP A 12 -11.70 11.16 -7.09
CA ASP A 12 -11.06 10.95 -8.38
C ASP A 12 -12.03 10.34 -9.41
N SER A 13 -11.60 10.24 -10.65
CA SER A 13 -12.40 9.63 -11.73
C SER A 13 -12.41 8.11 -11.69
N ILE A 14 -11.53 7.50 -10.89
CA ILE A 14 -11.44 6.06 -10.66
C ILE A 14 -11.31 5.81 -9.16
N PRO A 15 -11.97 4.78 -8.61
CA PRO A 15 -11.81 4.41 -7.22
C PRO A 15 -10.58 3.51 -7.02
N GLY A 16 -10.28 3.21 -5.75
CA GLY A 16 -9.20 2.29 -5.40
C GLY A 16 -8.07 2.93 -4.60
N GLY A 17 -8.09 4.24 -4.41
CA GLY A 17 -7.13 4.97 -3.60
C GLY A 17 -5.69 4.68 -4.02
N ALA A 18 -4.88 4.15 -3.10
CA ALA A 18 -3.48 3.82 -3.39
C ALA A 18 -3.31 2.61 -4.34
N CYS A 19 -4.35 1.80 -4.56
CA CYS A 19 -4.34 0.68 -5.51
C CYS A 19 -4.73 1.12 -6.93
N ASP A 20 -4.78 2.42 -7.20
CA ASP A 20 -5.02 2.95 -8.53
C ASP A 20 -3.87 2.56 -9.49
N GLY A 21 -4.24 2.31 -10.71
CA GLY A 21 -3.34 2.29 -11.85
C GLY A 21 -4.03 3.08 -12.95
N TYR A 22 -3.32 3.91 -13.67
CA TYR A 22 -3.93 4.76 -14.67
C TYR A 22 -3.18 4.68 -16.00
N LYS A 23 -3.94 4.55 -17.07
CA LYS A 23 -3.40 4.66 -18.42
C LYS A 23 -3.55 6.09 -18.91
N PHE A 24 -2.43 6.78 -19.07
CA PHE A 24 -2.39 8.06 -19.75
C PHE A 24 -2.30 7.85 -21.26
N GLU A 25 -3.12 8.55 -22.01
CA GLU A 25 -3.07 8.53 -23.46
C GLU A 25 -1.68 9.04 -23.93
N ASN A 26 -1.04 8.28 -24.82
CA ASN A 26 0.29 8.55 -25.37
C ASN A 26 1.48 8.55 -24.38
N VAL A 27 1.26 8.16 -23.12
CA VAL A 27 2.32 8.08 -22.11
C VAL A 27 2.52 6.65 -21.65
N GLY A 28 1.44 5.90 -21.40
CA GLY A 28 1.47 4.54 -20.91
C GLY A 28 0.81 4.38 -19.53
N TYR A 29 1.15 3.31 -18.83
CA TYR A 29 0.57 3.01 -17.53
C TYR A 29 1.39 3.60 -16.40
N VAL A 30 0.72 4.17 -15.41
CA VAL A 30 1.33 4.71 -14.19
C VAL A 30 0.69 4.07 -12.98
N MET A 31 1.51 3.68 -12.00
CA MET A 31 1.07 3.15 -10.72
C MET A 31 1.92 3.73 -9.59
N ARG A 32 1.37 3.78 -8.38
CA ARG A 32 2.09 4.28 -7.20
C ARG A 32 2.85 3.14 -6.53
N GLY A 33 4.16 3.07 -6.76
CA GLY A 33 5.05 2.07 -6.17
C GLY A 33 4.81 0.64 -6.63
N GLY A 34 5.64 -0.28 -6.16
CA GLY A 34 5.44 -1.72 -6.31
C GLY A 34 4.26 -2.22 -5.49
N ARG A 35 3.57 -3.24 -6.01
CA ARG A 35 2.39 -3.82 -5.37
C ARG A 35 2.54 -5.33 -5.36
N GLU A 36 3.19 -5.82 -4.34
CA GLU A 36 3.35 -7.24 -4.13
C GLU A 36 2.12 -7.82 -3.42
N MET A 37 1.88 -9.09 -3.68
CA MET A 37 0.80 -9.87 -3.09
C MET A 37 1.36 -11.03 -2.27
N ASP A 38 0.52 -11.59 -1.41
CA ASP A 38 0.84 -12.75 -0.59
C ASP A 38 -0.29 -13.78 -0.71
N ASN A 39 0.07 -15.05 -0.81
CA ASN A 39 -0.91 -16.15 -0.82
C ASN A 39 -1.70 -16.24 0.50
N HIS A 40 -1.15 -15.70 1.59
CA HIS A 40 -1.76 -15.70 2.92
C HIS A 40 -2.57 -14.43 3.25
N PHE A 41 -3.08 -13.76 2.24
CA PHE A 41 -4.15 -12.77 2.40
C PHE A 41 -5.52 -13.45 2.38
N GLU A 42 -5.75 -14.40 3.30
CA GLU A 42 -6.86 -15.33 3.26
C GLU A 42 -8.23 -14.64 3.15
N VAL A 43 -8.48 -13.61 3.95
CA VAL A 43 -9.74 -12.85 3.92
C VAL A 43 -9.93 -12.14 2.58
N MET A 44 -8.88 -11.58 2.03
CA MET A 44 -8.93 -10.93 0.73
C MET A 44 -9.17 -11.95 -0.38
N TRP A 45 -8.48 -13.07 -0.37
CA TRP A 45 -8.65 -14.12 -1.38
C TRP A 45 -10.00 -14.83 -1.29
N ASP A 46 -10.57 -14.98 -0.09
CA ASP A 46 -11.94 -15.44 0.10
C ASP A 46 -12.94 -14.50 -0.59
N LEU A 47 -12.76 -13.19 -0.45
CA LEU A 47 -13.53 -12.19 -1.19
C LEU A 47 -13.38 -12.34 -2.71
N PHE A 48 -12.14 -12.36 -3.20
CA PHE A 48 -11.84 -12.42 -4.64
C PHE A 48 -12.14 -13.77 -5.30
N HIS A 49 -12.34 -14.81 -4.52
CA HIS A 49 -12.94 -16.07 -5.00
C HIS A 49 -14.37 -15.86 -5.52
N SER A 50 -15.12 -14.93 -4.93
CA SER A 50 -16.49 -14.62 -5.29
C SER A 50 -16.62 -13.59 -6.41
N ILE A 51 -15.54 -12.91 -6.80
CA ILE A 51 -15.55 -11.86 -7.81
C ILE A 51 -15.14 -12.46 -9.16
N PRO A 52 -16.03 -12.42 -10.19
CA PRO A 52 -15.71 -12.93 -11.51
C PRO A 52 -14.56 -12.16 -12.16
N SER A 53 -13.72 -12.88 -12.90
CA SER A 53 -12.78 -12.26 -13.83
C SER A 53 -13.53 -11.51 -14.92
N ILE A 54 -12.97 -10.37 -15.34
CA ILE A 54 -13.49 -9.62 -16.51
C ILE A 54 -12.87 -10.11 -17.83
N GLU A 55 -11.81 -10.91 -17.79
CA GLU A 55 -11.12 -11.41 -18.99
C GLU A 55 -11.53 -12.85 -19.34
N THR A 56 -11.73 -13.68 -18.32
CA THR A 56 -11.96 -15.11 -18.50
C THR A 56 -13.32 -15.49 -17.94
N GLU A 57 -14.21 -15.91 -18.83
CA GLU A 57 -15.57 -16.32 -18.43
C GLU A 57 -15.55 -17.56 -17.54
N GLY A 58 -16.37 -17.55 -16.51
CA GLY A 58 -16.59 -18.69 -15.61
C GLY A 58 -15.50 -18.92 -14.54
N VAL A 59 -14.53 -18.01 -14.41
CA VAL A 59 -13.48 -18.08 -13.40
C VAL A 59 -13.47 -16.82 -12.52
N SER A 60 -12.87 -16.95 -11.34
CA SER A 60 -12.72 -15.83 -10.41
C SER A 60 -11.40 -15.07 -10.61
N VAL A 61 -11.31 -13.89 -10.02
CA VAL A 61 -10.05 -13.14 -9.92
C VAL A 61 -8.98 -13.95 -9.19
N LEU A 62 -9.38 -14.74 -8.18
CA LEU A 62 -8.46 -15.62 -7.46
C LEU A 62 -7.90 -16.72 -8.36
N ASP A 63 -8.71 -17.31 -9.24
CA ASP A 63 -8.24 -18.36 -10.16
C ASP A 63 -7.17 -17.81 -11.10
N GLU A 64 -7.38 -16.63 -11.67
CA GLU A 64 -6.38 -15.98 -12.54
C GLU A 64 -5.07 -15.67 -11.81
N TYR A 65 -5.16 -15.20 -10.58
CA TYR A 65 -4.00 -14.95 -9.73
C TYR A 65 -3.19 -16.23 -9.49
N TYR A 66 -3.84 -17.34 -9.16
CA TYR A 66 -3.16 -18.62 -8.95
C TYR A 66 -2.51 -19.16 -10.21
N TRP A 67 -3.19 -19.10 -11.34
CA TRP A 67 -2.64 -19.58 -12.60
C TRP A 67 -1.38 -18.82 -13.00
N LEU A 68 -1.44 -17.50 -12.95
CA LEU A 68 -0.28 -16.65 -13.27
C LEU A 68 0.93 -17.03 -12.38
N ASN A 69 0.74 -17.05 -11.09
CA ASN A 69 1.85 -17.26 -10.15
C ASN A 69 2.37 -18.70 -10.12
N LYS A 70 1.59 -19.65 -10.64
CA LYS A 70 2.05 -21.02 -10.89
C LYS A 70 2.90 -21.14 -12.15
N GLU A 71 2.51 -20.42 -13.21
CA GLU A 71 3.19 -20.47 -14.50
C GLU A 71 4.45 -19.58 -14.53
N ASP A 72 4.40 -18.42 -13.88
CA ASP A 72 5.53 -17.47 -13.75
C ASP A 72 5.82 -17.18 -12.27
N PRO A 73 6.41 -18.13 -11.53
CA PRO A 73 6.75 -17.93 -10.13
C PRO A 73 7.81 -16.84 -9.99
N ASN A 74 7.59 -15.95 -9.03
CA ASN A 74 8.54 -14.88 -8.76
C ASN A 74 9.81 -15.41 -8.11
N TYR A 75 10.96 -14.91 -8.56
CA TYR A 75 12.26 -15.08 -7.91
C TYR A 75 13.26 -14.05 -8.43
N SER A 76 14.31 -13.76 -7.63
CA SER A 76 15.40 -12.89 -8.05
C SER A 76 16.75 -13.61 -7.93
N LEU A 77 17.55 -13.54 -8.96
CA LEU A 77 18.93 -14.06 -8.96
C LEU A 77 19.94 -13.08 -8.38
N CYS A 78 19.60 -11.79 -8.37
CA CYS A 78 20.30 -10.73 -7.64
C CYS A 78 19.27 -9.97 -6.81
N ARG A 79 19.04 -10.44 -5.58
CA ARG A 79 18.00 -9.89 -4.72
C ARG A 79 18.33 -8.51 -4.20
N ALA A 80 19.59 -8.28 -3.84
CA ALA A 80 20.03 -7.05 -3.22
C ALA A 80 21.16 -6.40 -4.01
N THR A 81 21.09 -5.10 -4.13
CA THR A 81 22.12 -4.27 -4.75
C THR A 81 22.66 -3.23 -3.78
N VAL A 82 23.91 -2.84 -3.99
CA VAL A 82 24.60 -1.75 -3.28
C VAL A 82 25.21 -0.80 -4.30
N ASN A 83 25.67 0.36 -3.88
CA ASN A 83 26.43 1.28 -4.74
C ASN A 83 25.80 1.53 -6.10
N ARG A 84 24.48 1.76 -6.16
CA ARG A 84 23.72 2.06 -7.39
C ARG A 84 23.68 0.89 -8.39
N GLY A 85 23.35 -0.30 -7.93
CA GLY A 85 23.07 -1.46 -8.78
C GLY A 85 24.21 -2.46 -8.90
N GLN A 86 25.24 -2.37 -8.04
CA GLN A 86 26.22 -3.45 -7.91
C GLN A 86 25.61 -4.59 -7.08
N ASP A 87 25.90 -5.83 -7.47
CA ASP A 87 25.51 -7.00 -6.71
C ASP A 87 26.09 -6.93 -5.29
N ALA A 88 25.27 -7.07 -4.27
CA ALA A 88 25.70 -7.06 -2.88
C ALA A 88 26.39 -8.36 -2.44
N HIS A 89 26.38 -9.38 -3.31
CA HIS A 89 26.98 -10.69 -3.05
C HIS A 89 26.55 -11.35 -1.74
N THR A 90 25.25 -11.24 -1.44
CA THR A 90 24.68 -11.78 -0.21
C THR A 90 24.56 -13.30 -0.20
N ASP A 91 24.70 -13.96 -1.36
CA ASP A 91 24.64 -15.42 -1.56
C ASP A 91 23.39 -16.08 -0.93
N GLY A 92 22.30 -15.33 -0.83
CA GLY A 92 21.06 -15.81 -0.21
C GLY A 92 21.14 -16.00 1.30
N LYS A 93 22.12 -15.42 1.97
CA LYS A 93 22.33 -15.55 3.42
C LYS A 93 21.88 -14.29 4.14
N PHE A 94 21.34 -14.45 5.35
CA PHE A 94 21.00 -13.32 6.22
C PHE A 94 22.24 -12.68 6.87
N ASP A 95 23.28 -13.46 7.07
CA ASP A 95 24.51 -13.02 7.71
C ASP A 95 24.26 -12.22 9.00
N ILE A 96 23.36 -12.77 9.82
CA ILE A 96 22.99 -12.23 11.13
C ILE A 96 23.60 -13.09 12.22
N SER A 97 24.18 -12.47 13.23
CA SER A 97 24.74 -13.17 14.36
C SER A 97 23.68 -13.74 15.30
N ASP A 98 24.09 -14.64 16.18
CA ASP A 98 23.20 -15.15 17.23
C ASP A 98 22.68 -14.04 18.13
N LYS A 99 23.48 -13.01 18.41
CA LYS A 99 23.06 -11.82 19.16
C LYS A 99 21.99 -11.06 18.42
N GLY A 100 22.18 -10.76 17.14
CA GLY A 100 21.21 -10.06 16.31
C GLY A 100 19.90 -10.84 16.17
N ALA A 101 19.98 -12.17 16.03
CA ALA A 101 18.79 -13.01 16.03
C ALA A 101 18.03 -12.94 17.37
N MET A 102 18.75 -12.92 18.50
CA MET A 102 18.13 -12.73 19.81
C MET A 102 17.48 -11.37 19.99
N GLU A 103 18.04 -10.30 19.43
CA GLU A 103 17.43 -8.96 19.45
C GLU A 103 16.11 -8.93 18.67
N ILE A 104 16.04 -9.58 17.51
CA ILE A 104 14.80 -9.74 16.74
C ILE A 104 13.77 -10.54 17.55
N MET A 105 14.19 -11.63 18.18
CA MET A 105 13.30 -12.42 19.04
C MET A 105 12.80 -11.62 20.25
N LYS A 106 13.65 -10.79 20.85
CA LYS A 106 13.25 -9.89 21.93
C LYS A 106 12.16 -8.92 21.45
N LEU A 107 12.35 -8.28 20.29
CA LEU A 107 11.34 -7.40 19.71
C LEU A 107 10.02 -8.17 19.47
N PHE A 108 10.09 -9.38 18.91
CA PHE A 108 8.92 -10.20 18.61
C PHE A 108 8.06 -10.50 19.85
N PHE A 109 8.69 -10.79 20.99
CA PHE A 109 7.99 -11.12 22.23
C PHE A 109 7.68 -9.95 23.16
N THR A 110 8.23 -8.76 22.90
CA THR A 110 7.91 -7.57 23.71
C THR A 110 6.44 -7.18 23.56
N PRO A 111 5.68 -6.93 24.63
CA PRO A 111 4.29 -6.48 24.56
C PRO A 111 4.12 -5.23 23.70
N ASN A 112 2.99 -5.11 23.01
CA ASN A 112 2.74 -3.97 22.11
C ASN A 112 2.70 -2.64 22.86
N GLU A 113 2.20 -2.66 24.10
CA GLU A 113 2.09 -1.49 24.97
C GLU A 113 3.46 -0.89 25.32
N GLU A 114 4.49 -1.73 25.39
CA GLU A 114 5.86 -1.32 25.67
C GLU A 114 6.58 -0.75 24.43
N LEU A 115 6.01 -0.97 23.24
CA LEU A 115 6.60 -0.58 21.95
C LEU A 115 6.05 0.72 21.36
N GLN A 116 4.98 1.28 21.93
CA GLN A 116 4.23 2.39 21.31
C GLN A 116 5.07 3.61 20.98
N ASP A 117 6.05 3.94 21.82
CA ASP A 117 6.92 5.10 21.65
C ASP A 117 8.38 4.69 21.39
N LYS A 118 8.62 3.42 21.00
CA LYS A 118 9.96 2.88 20.72
C LYS A 118 10.28 2.90 19.24
N ARG A 119 11.54 3.16 18.94
CA ARG A 119 12.11 3.06 17.60
C ARG A 119 12.85 1.73 17.44
N ILE A 120 13.08 1.32 16.21
CA ILE A 120 13.87 0.12 15.88
C ILE A 120 15.29 0.23 16.49
N THR A 121 15.88 1.43 16.49
CA THR A 121 17.18 1.72 17.13
C THR A 121 17.22 1.51 18.65
N ASP A 122 16.08 1.41 19.32
CA ASP A 122 16.03 1.08 20.76
C ASP A 122 16.18 -0.43 21.01
N PHE A 123 16.10 -1.25 19.97
CA PHE A 123 16.14 -2.71 20.04
C PHE A 123 17.37 -3.31 19.37
N PHE A 124 17.84 -2.71 18.29
CA PHE A 124 18.92 -3.24 17.45
C PHE A 124 20.16 -2.35 17.52
N ASP A 125 21.29 -3.00 17.49
CA ASP A 125 22.58 -2.34 17.34
C ASP A 125 23.11 -2.42 15.88
N ASP A 126 24.31 -1.90 15.69
CA ASP A 126 24.97 -1.85 14.37
C ASP A 126 25.17 -3.25 13.76
N GLU A 127 25.22 -4.29 14.58
CA GLU A 127 25.40 -5.66 14.10
C GLU A 127 24.19 -6.14 13.28
N VAL A 128 22.96 -5.82 13.73
CA VAL A 128 21.74 -6.07 12.96
C VAL A 128 21.67 -5.17 11.74
N PHE A 129 21.92 -3.87 11.90
CA PHE A 129 21.81 -2.91 10.81
C PHE A 129 22.82 -3.12 9.67
N ASN A 130 23.96 -3.74 9.94
CA ASN A 130 24.97 -4.09 8.94
C ASN A 130 24.77 -5.51 8.34
N SER A 131 23.78 -6.26 8.80
CA SER A 131 23.52 -7.61 8.30
C SER A 131 22.78 -7.62 6.96
N ASN A 132 22.93 -8.71 6.21
CA ASN A 132 22.13 -8.92 5.00
C ASN A 132 20.62 -9.07 5.32
N PHE A 133 20.28 -9.55 6.53
CA PHE A 133 18.88 -9.57 6.97
C PHE A 133 18.27 -8.18 6.93
N TRP A 134 18.96 -7.17 7.50
CA TRP A 134 18.48 -5.79 7.49
C TRP A 134 18.39 -5.23 6.06
N LEU A 135 19.38 -5.51 5.21
CA LEU A 135 19.34 -5.11 3.80
C LEU A 135 18.11 -5.67 3.08
N TYR A 136 17.80 -6.94 3.26
CA TYR A 136 16.58 -7.54 2.68
C TYR A 136 15.31 -6.95 3.27
N TRP A 137 15.27 -6.81 4.59
CA TRP A 137 14.10 -6.33 5.31
C TRP A 137 13.73 -4.90 4.91
N ARG A 138 14.70 -3.98 4.99
CA ARG A 138 14.48 -2.58 4.65
C ARG A 138 14.11 -2.36 3.20
N THR A 139 14.69 -3.10 2.27
CA THR A 139 14.38 -2.97 0.84
C THR A 139 13.04 -3.56 0.47
N MET A 140 12.58 -4.61 1.15
CA MET A 140 11.27 -5.20 0.90
C MET A 140 10.14 -4.37 1.48
N PHE A 141 10.28 -3.93 2.72
CA PHE A 141 9.19 -3.30 3.48
C PHE A 141 9.37 -1.81 3.68
N ALA A 142 10.40 -1.21 3.07
CA ALA A 142 10.70 0.23 3.16
C ALA A 142 10.92 0.73 4.59
N PHE A 143 11.56 -0.07 5.43
CA PHE A 143 11.92 0.36 6.78
C PHE A 143 13.19 1.21 6.79
N GLU A 144 13.21 2.18 7.69
CA GLU A 144 14.37 2.92 8.12
C GLU A 144 14.68 2.65 9.60
N ASN A 145 15.93 2.82 10.01
CA ASN A 145 16.37 2.48 11.36
C ASN A 145 15.58 3.21 12.46
N TRP A 146 15.08 4.41 12.16
CA TRP A 146 14.33 5.26 13.09
C TRP A 146 12.82 5.02 13.09
N HIS A 147 12.31 4.09 12.26
CA HIS A 147 10.89 3.74 12.24
C HIS A 147 10.43 3.08 13.54
N SER A 148 9.11 2.94 13.67
CA SER A 148 8.46 2.34 14.83
C SER A 148 8.86 0.88 15.05
N ALA A 149 9.29 0.55 16.26
CA ALA A 149 9.55 -0.83 16.68
C ALA A 149 8.27 -1.67 16.71
N LEU A 150 7.15 -1.07 17.09
CA LEU A 150 5.84 -1.73 17.07
C LEU A 150 5.46 -2.14 15.64
N GLU A 151 5.59 -1.23 14.70
CA GLU A 151 5.28 -1.52 13.30
C GLU A 151 6.17 -2.64 12.76
N MET A 152 7.47 -2.59 13.00
CA MET A 152 8.37 -3.68 12.59
C MET A 152 7.98 -5.02 13.20
N LYS A 153 7.62 -5.06 14.49
CA LYS A 153 7.14 -6.29 15.14
C LYS A 153 5.90 -6.84 14.45
N LEU A 154 4.91 -5.98 14.14
CA LEU A 154 3.67 -6.40 13.46
C LEU A 154 3.96 -6.95 12.06
N TYR A 155 4.90 -6.37 11.33
CA TYR A 155 5.37 -6.90 10.05
C TYR A 155 6.08 -8.24 10.21
N ILE A 156 6.96 -8.41 11.20
CA ILE A 156 7.60 -9.70 11.47
C ILE A 156 6.54 -10.76 11.78
N GLN A 157 5.55 -10.45 12.61
CA GLN A 157 4.47 -11.37 12.95
C GLN A 157 3.64 -11.75 11.72
N ARG A 158 3.35 -10.79 10.86
CA ARG A 158 2.58 -11.00 9.64
C ARG A 158 3.32 -11.84 8.61
N TYR A 159 4.62 -11.66 8.48
CA TYR A 159 5.43 -12.28 7.43
C TYR A 159 6.42 -13.35 7.92
N ILE A 160 6.30 -13.80 9.17
CA ILE A 160 7.25 -14.75 9.77
C ILE A 160 7.42 -16.04 8.94
N HIS A 161 6.34 -16.54 8.35
CA HIS A 161 6.34 -17.73 7.52
C HIS A 161 7.02 -17.51 6.14
N HIS A 162 7.28 -16.28 5.77
CA HIS A 162 7.94 -15.91 4.51
C HIS A 162 9.37 -15.37 4.69
N ILE A 163 9.86 -15.24 5.92
CA ILE A 163 11.21 -14.69 6.17
C ILE A 163 12.28 -15.44 5.37
N GLY A 164 12.16 -16.77 5.28
CA GLY A 164 13.09 -17.58 4.48
C GLY A 164 13.11 -17.27 2.98
N GLY A 165 12.07 -16.64 2.44
CA GLY A 165 11.95 -16.22 1.04
C GLY A 165 12.44 -14.79 0.76
N LEU A 166 12.89 -14.04 1.78
CA LEU A 166 13.43 -12.70 1.61
C LEU A 166 14.64 -12.63 0.66
N PRO A 167 15.58 -13.59 0.68
CA PRO A 167 16.76 -13.52 -0.17
C PRO A 167 16.50 -13.66 -1.68
N ASP A 168 15.38 -14.22 -2.10
CA ASP A 168 15.10 -14.51 -3.52
C ASP A 168 13.70 -14.05 -3.99
N PHE A 169 12.93 -13.39 -3.17
CA PHE A 169 11.57 -12.95 -3.45
C PHE A 169 10.54 -14.06 -3.71
N LYS A 170 10.84 -15.31 -3.47
CA LYS A 170 9.91 -16.41 -3.75
C LYS A 170 8.56 -16.28 -3.03
N ALA A 171 8.55 -15.59 -1.89
CA ALA A 171 7.33 -15.36 -1.14
C ALA A 171 6.37 -14.39 -1.82
N LEU A 172 6.89 -13.44 -2.60
CA LEU A 172 6.08 -12.42 -3.25
C LEU A 172 5.36 -12.95 -4.48
N ARG A 173 4.18 -12.39 -4.70
CA ARG A 173 3.32 -12.68 -5.83
C ARG A 173 2.89 -11.37 -6.49
N PHE A 174 2.43 -11.49 -7.73
CA PHE A 174 1.97 -10.35 -8.52
C PHE A 174 0.63 -10.66 -9.17
N THR A 175 -0.12 -9.61 -9.47
CA THR A 175 -1.27 -9.66 -10.36
C THR A 175 -0.82 -9.54 -11.81
N LYS A 176 -1.64 -9.96 -12.75
CA LYS A 176 -1.33 -9.95 -14.19
C LYS A 176 -1.04 -8.55 -14.72
N TYR A 177 -1.87 -7.61 -14.32
CA TYR A 177 -1.73 -6.18 -14.59
C TYR A 177 -1.48 -5.45 -13.27
N ASN A 178 -1.54 -4.11 -13.27
CA ASN A 178 -1.60 -3.36 -12.03
C ASN A 178 -2.85 -3.77 -11.21
N GLN A 179 -2.88 -3.45 -9.94
CA GLN A 179 -3.96 -3.90 -9.06
C GLN A 179 -5.31 -3.25 -9.39
N TYR A 180 -5.32 -2.09 -10.02
CA TYR A 180 -6.58 -1.50 -10.45
C TYR A 180 -7.30 -2.39 -11.46
N GLU A 181 -6.63 -2.78 -12.54
CA GLU A 181 -7.22 -3.61 -13.59
C GLU A 181 -7.44 -5.06 -13.17
N SER A 182 -6.53 -5.60 -12.36
CA SER A 182 -6.63 -7.00 -11.93
C SER A 182 -7.61 -7.26 -10.79
N MET A 183 -7.88 -6.26 -9.94
CA MET A 183 -8.64 -6.45 -8.71
C MET A 183 -9.75 -5.41 -8.53
N ILE A 184 -9.43 -4.12 -8.64
CA ILE A 184 -10.38 -3.04 -8.33
C ILE A 184 -11.48 -2.96 -9.40
N LEU A 185 -11.12 -2.99 -10.67
CA LEU A 185 -12.09 -2.93 -11.76
C LEU A 185 -13.06 -4.13 -11.77
N PRO A 186 -12.62 -5.39 -11.62
CA PRO A 186 -13.54 -6.51 -11.45
C PRO A 186 -14.50 -6.35 -10.27
N MET A 187 -14.00 -5.83 -9.13
CA MET A 187 -14.83 -5.56 -7.96
C MET A 187 -15.89 -4.48 -8.25
N ILE A 188 -15.51 -3.40 -8.95
CA ILE A 188 -16.43 -2.33 -9.33
C ILE A 188 -17.56 -2.89 -10.19
N GLU A 189 -17.22 -3.65 -11.23
CA GLU A 189 -18.21 -4.23 -12.14
C GLU A 189 -19.12 -5.23 -11.40
N TYR A 190 -18.57 -6.04 -10.52
CA TYR A 190 -19.34 -6.94 -9.67
C TYR A 190 -20.32 -6.16 -8.77
N LEU A 191 -19.88 -5.10 -8.10
CA LEU A 191 -20.73 -4.28 -7.23
C LEU A 191 -21.81 -3.52 -7.99
N LYS A 192 -21.50 -3.00 -9.18
CA LYS A 192 -22.50 -2.37 -10.08
C LYS A 192 -23.60 -3.35 -10.47
N GLY A 193 -23.26 -4.62 -10.67
CA GLY A 193 -24.23 -5.69 -10.94
C GLY A 193 -25.25 -5.86 -9.82
N PHE A 194 -24.95 -5.47 -8.58
CA PHE A 194 -25.88 -5.43 -7.45
C PHE A 194 -26.55 -4.07 -7.23
N GLY A 195 -26.30 -3.09 -8.09
CA GLY A 195 -26.90 -1.77 -8.01
C GLY A 195 -26.18 -0.79 -7.08
N VAL A 196 -24.93 -1.09 -6.66
CA VAL A 196 -24.10 -0.15 -5.87
C VAL A 196 -23.83 1.11 -6.69
N GLN A 197 -23.95 2.26 -6.04
CA GLN A 197 -23.84 3.57 -6.67
C GLN A 197 -22.46 4.19 -6.42
N PHE A 198 -21.73 4.47 -7.49
CA PHE A 198 -20.45 5.15 -7.44
C PHE A 198 -20.61 6.62 -7.84
N HIS A 199 -20.22 7.53 -6.97
CA HIS A 199 -20.28 8.97 -7.17
C HIS A 199 -18.87 9.51 -7.29
N TYR A 200 -18.44 9.80 -8.50
CA TYR A 200 -17.10 10.34 -8.80
C TYR A 200 -17.08 11.87 -8.75
N GLY A 201 -15.92 12.47 -8.56
CA GLY A 201 -15.78 13.92 -8.42
C GLY A 201 -16.39 14.47 -7.13
N VAL A 202 -16.61 13.62 -6.14
CA VAL A 202 -17.20 13.99 -4.84
C VAL A 202 -16.14 13.90 -3.76
N GLN A 203 -15.59 15.03 -3.37
CA GLN A 203 -14.60 15.13 -2.31
C GLN A 203 -15.29 15.26 -0.94
N VAL A 204 -15.12 14.29 -0.07
CA VAL A 204 -15.54 14.39 1.34
C VAL A 204 -14.50 15.21 2.10
N VAL A 205 -14.93 16.28 2.74
CA VAL A 205 -14.05 17.22 3.47
C VAL A 205 -14.27 17.21 4.98
N ASN A 206 -15.37 16.65 5.44
CA ASN A 206 -15.66 16.45 6.86
C ASN A 206 -16.81 15.44 7.05
N VAL A 207 -16.89 14.86 8.24
CA VAL A 207 -18.06 14.13 8.73
C VAL A 207 -18.39 14.70 10.11
N GLU A 208 -19.59 15.23 10.26
CA GLU A 208 -20.07 15.77 11.54
C GLU A 208 -20.70 14.67 12.39
N PHE A 209 -20.39 14.68 13.68
CA PHE A 209 -20.89 13.69 14.63
C PHE A 209 -21.63 14.35 15.81
N ASP A 210 -22.68 13.68 16.25
CA ASP A 210 -23.26 13.88 17.57
C ASP A 210 -22.58 12.89 18.53
N CYS A 211 -21.74 13.45 19.43
CA CYS A 211 -20.87 12.67 20.31
C CYS A 211 -21.40 12.71 21.75
N THR A 212 -21.69 11.54 22.30
CA THR A 212 -21.93 11.33 23.72
C THR A 212 -20.97 10.29 24.26
N THR A 213 -20.89 10.13 25.58
CA THR A 213 -20.03 9.10 26.20
C THR A 213 -20.37 7.68 25.75
N ALA A 214 -21.63 7.43 25.41
CA ALA A 214 -22.13 6.10 25.06
C ALA A 214 -22.28 5.87 23.55
N ARG A 215 -22.34 6.95 22.73
CA ARG A 215 -22.67 6.85 21.31
C ARG A 215 -21.99 7.94 20.51
N LYS A 216 -21.51 7.57 19.32
CA LYS A 216 -21.09 8.49 18.26
C LYS A 216 -21.97 8.25 17.04
N LEU A 217 -22.68 9.25 16.61
CA LEU A 217 -23.62 9.19 15.51
C LEU A 217 -23.18 10.18 14.43
N ALA A 218 -22.86 9.69 13.23
CA ALA A 218 -22.65 10.56 12.08
C ALA A 218 -23.98 11.24 11.71
N LYS A 219 -23.94 12.54 11.57
CA LYS A 219 -25.11 13.38 11.30
C LYS A 219 -25.11 13.96 9.91
N ARG A 220 -23.92 14.22 9.38
CA ARG A 220 -23.77 14.91 8.11
C ARG A 220 -22.42 14.62 7.50
N ILE A 221 -22.37 14.50 6.18
CA ILE A 221 -21.13 14.42 5.40
C ILE A 221 -21.01 15.72 4.60
N ASP A 222 -19.98 16.52 4.88
CA ASP A 222 -19.68 17.72 4.09
C ASP A 222 -18.84 17.33 2.87
N ILE A 223 -19.27 17.76 1.71
CA ILE A 223 -18.66 17.41 0.43
C ILE A 223 -18.38 18.63 -0.43
N ILE A 224 -17.44 18.48 -1.37
CA ILE A 224 -17.28 19.39 -2.50
C ILE A 224 -17.61 18.59 -3.75
N ARG A 225 -18.56 19.07 -4.52
CA ARG A 225 -18.99 18.50 -5.80
C ARG A 225 -18.95 19.61 -6.86
N ASP A 226 -18.27 19.36 -7.98
CA ASP A 226 -18.12 20.35 -9.06
C ASP A 226 -17.57 21.71 -8.56
N GLY A 227 -16.67 21.69 -7.58
CA GLY A 227 -16.09 22.87 -6.95
C GLY A 227 -17.01 23.65 -6.03
N LYS A 228 -18.20 23.14 -5.71
CA LYS A 228 -19.17 23.74 -4.81
C LYS A 228 -19.34 22.92 -3.54
N GLU A 229 -19.45 23.64 -2.42
CA GLU A 229 -19.82 23.03 -1.15
C GLU A 229 -21.24 22.48 -1.19
N ASP A 230 -21.44 21.29 -0.67
CA ASP A 230 -22.70 20.59 -0.56
C ASP A 230 -22.63 19.65 0.65
N ALA A 231 -23.74 19.01 1.03
CA ALA A 231 -23.75 18.10 2.17
C ALA A 231 -24.79 17.01 2.00
N ILE A 232 -24.56 15.90 2.71
CA ILE A 232 -25.49 14.77 2.81
C ILE A 232 -25.89 14.66 4.28
N ASP A 233 -27.14 14.95 4.58
CA ASP A 233 -27.70 14.74 5.92
C ASP A 233 -27.96 13.26 6.16
N LEU A 234 -27.62 12.80 7.36
CA LEU A 234 -27.72 11.39 7.76
C LEU A 234 -28.76 11.22 8.87
N THR A 235 -29.33 10.03 8.91
CA THR A 235 -30.22 9.57 9.97
C THR A 235 -29.52 8.54 10.87
N GLU A 236 -30.15 8.14 11.95
CA GLU A 236 -29.63 7.09 12.83
C GLU A 236 -29.61 5.69 12.22
N ASN A 237 -30.23 5.51 11.05
CA ASN A 237 -30.25 4.26 10.31
C ASN A 237 -29.16 4.17 9.22
N ASP A 238 -28.43 5.23 9.03
CA ASP A 238 -27.33 5.28 8.06
C ASP A 238 -26.02 4.81 8.68
N LEU A 239 -25.22 4.09 7.88
CA LEU A 239 -23.89 3.65 8.25
C LEU A 239 -22.86 4.38 7.38
N VAL A 240 -21.84 4.93 8.02
CA VAL A 240 -20.73 5.61 7.33
C VAL A 240 -19.44 4.84 7.56
N PHE A 241 -18.77 4.46 6.46
CA PHE A 241 -17.44 3.86 6.45
C PHE A 241 -16.45 4.86 5.87
N ILE A 242 -15.46 5.26 6.64
CA ILE A 242 -14.43 6.23 6.25
C ILE A 242 -13.14 5.46 6.00
N THR A 243 -12.70 5.41 4.74
CA THR A 243 -11.57 4.58 4.29
C THR A 243 -10.40 5.38 3.70
N ASN A 244 -10.54 6.69 3.59
CA ASN A 244 -9.51 7.61 3.06
C ASN A 244 -8.49 8.05 4.14
N GLY A 245 -7.50 8.83 3.72
CA GLY A 245 -6.47 9.37 4.60
C GLY A 245 -5.30 8.42 4.86
N GLY A 246 -5.04 7.48 3.94
CA GLY A 246 -3.88 6.60 4.02
C GLY A 246 -2.54 7.32 3.81
N CYS A 247 -1.43 6.58 3.86
CA CYS A 247 -0.07 7.12 3.79
C CYS A 247 0.26 7.91 2.51
N VAL A 248 -0.50 7.71 1.43
CA VAL A 248 -0.31 8.41 0.15
C VAL A 248 -1.19 9.65 -0.02
N GLU A 249 -1.99 10.02 0.98
CA GLU A 249 -2.98 11.10 0.87
C GLU A 249 -2.36 12.46 0.52
N ASN A 250 -1.20 12.77 1.09
CA ASN A 250 -0.52 14.05 0.86
C ASN A 250 0.45 14.03 -0.32
N SER A 251 0.45 12.97 -1.12
CA SER A 251 1.36 12.81 -2.25
C SER A 251 1.09 13.81 -3.38
N SER A 252 2.13 14.12 -4.13
CA SER A 252 2.10 14.89 -5.36
C SER A 252 2.52 14.03 -6.54
N ARG A 253 2.28 14.52 -7.75
CA ARG A 253 2.68 13.85 -8.99
C ARG A 253 3.59 14.75 -9.81
N GLY A 254 4.62 14.16 -10.38
CA GLY A 254 5.45 14.78 -11.40
C GLY A 254 5.09 14.28 -12.80
N SER A 255 5.88 14.73 -13.76
CA SER A 255 5.78 14.31 -15.16
C SER A 255 7.16 14.05 -15.75
N GLN A 256 7.22 13.74 -17.05
CA GLN A 256 8.49 13.54 -17.75
C GLN A 256 9.44 14.74 -17.61
N ASN A 257 8.92 15.96 -17.57
CA ASN A 257 9.70 17.20 -17.62
C ASN A 257 9.61 18.03 -16.33
N GLU A 258 8.78 17.63 -15.39
CA GLU A 258 8.54 18.35 -14.14
C GLU A 258 8.64 17.40 -12.96
N PRO A 259 9.52 17.66 -11.99
CA PRO A 259 9.59 16.85 -10.79
C PRO A 259 8.30 16.99 -9.97
N ALA A 260 7.94 15.94 -9.24
CA ALA A 260 6.84 16.03 -8.29
C ALA A 260 7.16 17.09 -7.22
N PRO A 261 6.25 18.06 -6.96
CA PRO A 261 6.44 19.01 -5.88
C PRO A 261 6.55 18.29 -4.53
N TYR A 262 7.47 18.76 -3.71
CA TYR A 262 7.58 18.26 -2.33
C TYR A 262 6.62 19.01 -1.42
N ASN A 263 5.58 18.32 -0.94
CA ASN A 263 4.58 18.89 -0.06
C ASN A 263 5.05 18.87 1.38
N THR A 264 5.33 20.04 1.94
CA THR A 264 5.71 20.21 3.36
C THR A 264 4.51 20.43 4.28
N GLU A 265 3.32 20.64 3.72
CA GLU A 265 2.12 20.95 4.49
C GLU A 265 0.97 20.01 4.15
N ILE A 266 0.09 19.82 5.11
CA ILE A 266 -1.11 19.01 4.91
C ILE A 266 -2.03 19.69 3.93
N LYS A 267 -2.43 18.96 2.92
CA LYS A 267 -3.28 19.41 1.84
C LYS A 267 -4.67 19.80 2.36
N PRO A 268 -5.10 21.06 2.27
CA PRO A 268 -6.43 21.46 2.69
C PRO A 268 -7.52 20.66 1.96
N GLY A 269 -8.52 20.21 2.71
CA GLY A 269 -9.62 19.39 2.20
C GLY A 269 -9.23 17.96 1.81
N GLY A 270 -7.97 17.55 2.00
CA GLY A 270 -7.55 16.16 1.84
C GLY A 270 -8.02 15.25 2.97
N GLY A 271 -7.76 13.94 2.86
CA GLY A 271 -8.19 12.98 3.87
C GLY A 271 -7.54 13.19 5.23
N TRP A 272 -6.29 13.65 5.29
CA TRP A 272 -5.64 13.99 6.57
C TRP A 272 -6.24 15.24 7.23
N ASP A 273 -6.57 16.26 6.45
CA ASP A 273 -7.29 17.45 6.95
C ASP A 273 -8.68 17.07 7.48
N MET A 274 -9.39 16.21 6.77
CA MET A 274 -10.67 15.65 7.22
C MET A 274 -10.53 14.91 8.56
N TRP A 275 -9.54 14.02 8.70
CA TRP A 275 -9.30 13.30 9.95
C TRP A 275 -8.98 14.22 11.13
N ARG A 276 -8.26 15.31 10.90
CA ARG A 276 -8.04 16.35 11.93
C ARG A 276 -9.34 17.02 12.36
N LYS A 277 -10.23 17.32 11.43
CA LYS A 277 -11.56 17.88 11.73
C LYS A 277 -12.42 16.89 12.51
N ILE A 278 -12.39 15.62 12.13
CA ILE A 278 -13.12 14.57 12.88
C ILE A 278 -12.57 14.43 14.30
N ALA A 279 -11.25 14.32 14.46
CA ALA A 279 -10.64 14.18 15.78
C ALA A 279 -10.85 15.41 16.70
N ALA A 280 -11.01 16.59 16.13
CA ALA A 280 -11.33 17.79 16.89
C ALA A 280 -12.73 17.78 17.53
N GLN A 281 -13.64 16.92 17.04
CA GLN A 281 -14.99 16.81 17.59
C GLN A 281 -15.05 15.95 18.86
N ASP A 282 -14.22 14.92 18.96
CA ASP A 282 -14.17 14.06 20.16
C ASP A 282 -12.79 13.35 20.23
N PRO A 283 -12.10 13.39 21.39
CA PRO A 283 -10.76 12.78 21.55
C PRO A 283 -10.70 11.29 21.27
N SER A 284 -11.82 10.57 21.35
CA SER A 284 -11.87 9.14 21.11
C SER A 284 -11.78 8.76 19.62
N PHE A 285 -11.81 9.74 18.70
CA PHE A 285 -11.50 9.51 17.30
C PHE A 285 -10.00 9.37 17.01
N GLY A 286 -9.16 9.51 18.02
CA GLY A 286 -7.73 9.25 17.94
C GLY A 286 -6.88 10.50 17.78
N HIS A 287 -5.64 10.29 17.33
CA HIS A 287 -4.59 11.30 17.31
C HIS A 287 -3.99 11.43 15.89
N PRO A 288 -4.64 12.16 14.98
CA PRO A 288 -4.17 12.30 13.59
C PRO A 288 -2.74 12.85 13.49
N ASP A 289 -2.31 13.67 14.44
CA ASP A 289 -0.97 14.24 14.47
C ASP A 289 0.15 13.17 14.58
N LYS A 290 -0.19 11.94 14.97
CA LYS A 290 0.78 10.83 14.99
C LYS A 290 1.11 10.26 13.59
N PHE A 291 0.28 10.49 12.59
CA PHE A 291 0.49 9.94 11.23
C PHE A 291 0.42 10.99 10.11
N CYS A 292 -0.03 12.21 10.38
CA CYS A 292 -0.15 13.26 9.36
C CYS A 292 0.59 14.54 9.78
N TYR A 293 1.88 14.46 10.08
CA TYR A 293 2.57 15.62 10.59
C TYR A 293 3.94 15.92 9.96
N ASP A 294 4.77 14.95 9.67
CA ASP A 294 6.17 15.18 9.28
C ASP A 294 6.49 14.61 7.89
N PRO A 295 6.41 15.44 6.82
CA PRO A 295 6.70 14.99 5.47
C PRO A 295 8.13 14.51 5.28
N GLU A 296 9.11 15.04 6.01
CA GLU A 296 10.51 14.62 5.90
C GLU A 296 10.70 13.18 6.39
N GLN A 297 9.99 12.80 7.45
CA GLN A 297 10.03 11.45 8.00
C GLN A 297 9.12 10.47 7.26
N THR A 298 8.09 10.96 6.56
CA THR A 298 7.12 10.13 5.85
C THR A 298 7.28 10.16 4.33
N ASN A 299 8.30 10.86 3.82
CA ASN A 299 8.51 11.02 2.39
C ASN A 299 8.90 9.69 1.73
N TRP A 300 8.12 9.34 0.71
CA TRP A 300 8.36 8.19 -0.15
C TRP A 300 8.29 8.63 -1.60
N MET A 301 9.27 8.23 -2.40
CA MET A 301 9.31 8.53 -3.83
C MET A 301 9.26 7.26 -4.64
N SER A 302 8.40 7.21 -5.65
CA SER A 302 8.37 6.15 -6.64
C SER A 302 8.23 6.74 -8.05
N ALA A 303 8.72 6.01 -9.03
CA ALA A 303 8.58 6.37 -10.43
C ALA A 303 8.25 5.14 -11.26
N THR A 304 7.32 5.29 -12.20
CA THR A 304 7.11 4.34 -13.29
C THR A 304 7.87 4.87 -14.51
N VAL A 305 8.71 4.03 -15.07
CA VAL A 305 9.51 4.36 -16.25
C VAL A 305 9.11 3.43 -17.38
N GLU A 306 8.58 3.99 -18.47
CA GLU A 306 8.35 3.27 -19.72
C GLU A 306 9.45 3.59 -20.72
N THR A 307 9.94 2.58 -21.40
CA THR A 307 10.98 2.76 -22.41
C THR A 307 10.42 2.41 -23.79
N LEU A 308 10.70 3.27 -24.76
CA LEU A 308 10.25 3.08 -26.14
C LEU A 308 11.23 2.25 -26.99
N ASP A 309 12.36 1.85 -26.42
CA ASP A 309 13.35 1.04 -27.06
C ASP A 309 13.98 0.00 -26.10
N GLN A 310 14.74 -0.91 -26.68
CA GLN A 310 15.30 -2.03 -25.94
C GLN A 310 16.72 -1.80 -25.39
N ARG A 311 17.26 -0.61 -25.47
CA ARG A 311 18.66 -0.33 -25.03
C ARG A 311 18.86 -0.50 -23.53
N ILE A 312 17.81 -0.37 -22.71
CA ILE A 312 17.88 -0.59 -21.26
C ILE A 312 17.94 -2.09 -20.88
N ILE A 313 17.45 -2.98 -21.73
CA ILE A 313 17.31 -4.40 -21.43
C ILE A 313 18.63 -5.08 -21.00
N PRO A 314 19.77 -4.85 -21.66
CA PRO A 314 21.05 -5.43 -21.21
C PRO A 314 21.45 -4.99 -19.79
N TYR A 315 21.12 -3.77 -19.39
CA TYR A 315 21.41 -3.26 -18.05
C TYR A 315 20.52 -3.94 -17.01
N ILE A 316 19.21 -4.06 -17.26
CA ILE A 316 18.28 -4.77 -16.38
C ILE A 316 18.76 -6.23 -16.23
N LYS A 317 19.05 -6.90 -17.33
CA LYS A 317 19.54 -8.29 -17.32
C LYS A 317 20.85 -8.45 -16.56
N ASN A 318 21.75 -7.46 -16.66
CA ASN A 318 23.01 -7.50 -15.92
C ASN A 318 22.80 -7.35 -14.40
N ILE A 319 21.87 -6.51 -13.96
CA ILE A 319 21.55 -6.31 -12.54
C ILE A 319 20.75 -7.50 -12.00
N CYS A 320 19.63 -7.82 -12.62
CA CYS A 320 18.68 -8.82 -12.12
C CYS A 320 19.09 -10.27 -12.43
N LYS A 321 20.12 -10.49 -13.31
CA LYS A 321 20.57 -11.80 -13.80
C LYS A 321 19.45 -12.62 -14.48
N ARG A 322 18.36 -11.97 -14.87
CA ARG A 322 17.22 -12.57 -15.55
C ARG A 322 16.78 -11.69 -16.72
N ASP A 323 16.31 -12.32 -17.78
CA ASP A 323 15.77 -11.60 -18.92
C ASP A 323 14.37 -11.06 -18.61
N PRO A 324 14.13 -9.74 -18.72
CA PRO A 324 12.81 -9.15 -18.39
C PRO A 324 11.69 -9.59 -19.34
N PHE A 325 12.00 -10.16 -20.51
CA PHE A 325 10.98 -10.71 -21.40
C PHE A 325 10.53 -12.14 -21.03
N THR A 326 11.17 -12.77 -20.08
CA THR A 326 10.85 -14.14 -19.65
C THR A 326 10.07 -14.19 -18.34
N GLY A 327 9.58 -13.07 -17.84
CA GLY A 327 8.80 -12.96 -16.62
C GLY A 327 9.24 -11.77 -15.74
N HIS A 328 8.81 -11.76 -14.51
CA HIS A 328 9.13 -10.71 -13.58
C HIS A 328 10.62 -10.67 -13.22
N VAL A 329 11.19 -9.48 -13.19
CA VAL A 329 12.56 -9.24 -12.73
C VAL A 329 12.51 -8.22 -11.60
N VAL A 330 13.00 -8.62 -10.43
CA VAL A 330 12.95 -7.82 -9.21
C VAL A 330 14.32 -7.79 -8.54
N THR A 331 14.71 -6.62 -8.05
CA THR A 331 15.89 -6.44 -7.20
C THR A 331 15.63 -5.32 -6.21
N GLY A 332 16.37 -5.28 -5.11
CA GLY A 332 16.25 -4.24 -4.08
C GLY A 332 17.58 -3.60 -3.74
#